data_89920b0b32be907f72922b7261746603
#
_entry.id   89920b0b32be907f72922b7261746603
#
_cell.length_a   1.000
_cell.length_b   1.000
_cell.length_c   1.000
_cell.angle_alpha   90.00
_cell.angle_beta   90.00
_cell.angle_gamma   90.00
#
_symmetry.space_group_name_H-M   'P 1'
#
loop_
_entity.id
_entity.type
_entity.pdbx_description
1 polymer ?
#
loop_
_entity_poly.entity_id
_entity_poly.type
_entity_poly.pdbx_seq_one_letter_code
_entity_poly.pdbx_strand_id
1 'polypeptide(L)'
;RSFIAFTRSRRNVEVVLKETRDRLDQAGYLGRSRSSQISGYRGGYTPAERKEIEQKMIAGELLGLVSTNALELGIDIGQISTTVLVGYPGTRASFWQQTGRAGRSGERCTNYLILDQLPMDQYVALEPDWLFENSSEHAIVDPDNLLIELAHIRAAAAELPLSLDDIALFPDLGETIPVLMNMEELRSQNGRFAWSGGAYPAGEFSMRNIDENQYQLIERETGKVVTRMDESQAFREIHPGAVYLHDGDSYQVTELNLESKTGYAIPFQGNYYTVSGGETNIEIVHEQKNKNWERTALSFGELKVEDYVHMYKKLQFHNHQNLGYEQLRRPLVKKYETEGTWLRIPANVVRAYRGLLQPDQEGRYTRNNHFEGLSFALKNAAQMVTMTEQEDIGVTTSLDAMELMEPQEQETDLYFYDRYVGGLGFSEKIYDLIPQVVQQAIQMVGGCRCADGCAACVGDYRLDKKMVLWGLKNLVAEESLPEGSKVVTWAPTVWRQKAFTLENLTEKWQEFVQAAKQNGESFAAFFASVQQIQTEGTTLYFTVKNAFYADWAQMPENLVGLWNVLRYYVEMPENTKIAVVSAQNGQDSVIQQKRKAKQEKMARRYERTETSTGRDAKQ
;
A
#
# COMPACT_ATOMS: atom_id res chain seq x y z
N ARG A 1 12.18 37.26 2.08
CA ARG A 1 13.13 36.22 2.55
C ARG A 1 12.80 34.92 1.87
N SER A 2 13.83 34.17 1.47
CA SER A 2 13.69 32.86 0.83
C SER A 2 13.33 31.77 1.83
N PHE A 3 12.53 30.80 1.43
CA PHE A 3 12.11 29.69 2.29
C PHE A 3 12.02 28.36 1.54
N ILE A 4 12.08 27.26 2.31
CA ILE A 4 11.71 25.93 1.87
C ILE A 4 10.65 25.39 2.82
N ALA A 5 9.56 24.88 2.28
CA ALA A 5 8.58 24.10 3.00
C ALA A 5 8.76 22.62 2.67
N PHE A 6 9.07 21.80 3.67
CA PHE A 6 9.20 20.36 3.52
C PHE A 6 7.89 19.67 3.86
N THR A 7 7.49 18.69 3.07
CA THR A 7 6.32 17.85 3.29
C THR A 7 6.67 16.37 3.17
N ARG A 8 5.88 15.49 3.75
CA ARG A 8 6.17 14.05 3.83
C ARG A 8 5.90 13.28 2.54
N SER A 9 5.12 13.80 1.61
CA SER A 9 4.75 13.07 0.40
C SER A 9 4.67 13.98 -0.81
N ARG A 10 4.89 13.39 -1.99
CA ARG A 10 4.79 14.08 -3.28
C ARG A 10 3.42 14.75 -3.46
N ARG A 11 2.34 14.08 -3.04
CA ARG A 11 0.98 14.65 -3.05
C ARG A 11 0.86 15.87 -2.15
N ASN A 12 1.38 15.81 -0.94
CA ASN A 12 1.32 16.94 -0.02
C ASN A 12 2.10 18.16 -0.53
N VAL A 13 3.22 17.96 -1.27
CA VAL A 13 3.90 19.05 -1.96
C VAL A 13 2.91 19.80 -2.87
N GLU A 14 2.19 19.07 -3.71
CA GLU A 14 1.27 19.66 -4.67
C GLU A 14 0.05 20.34 -4.02
N VAL A 15 -0.51 19.71 -2.98
CA VAL A 15 -1.64 20.28 -2.22
C VAL A 15 -1.21 21.57 -1.53
N VAL A 16 -0.09 21.55 -0.79
CA VAL A 16 0.44 22.75 -0.10
C VAL A 16 0.82 23.84 -1.10
N LEU A 17 1.44 23.46 -2.22
CA LEU A 17 1.79 24.40 -3.29
C LEU A 17 0.54 25.08 -3.85
N LYS A 18 -0.45 24.28 -4.26
CA LYS A 18 -1.70 24.78 -4.82
C LYS A 18 -2.43 25.71 -3.83
N GLU A 19 -2.65 25.26 -2.61
CA GLU A 19 -3.32 26.06 -1.58
C GLU A 19 -2.58 27.35 -1.26
N THR A 20 -1.24 27.31 -1.25
CA THR A 20 -0.42 28.50 -1.00
C THR A 20 -0.55 29.48 -2.16
N ARG A 21 -0.47 29.01 -3.40
CA ARG A 21 -0.66 29.84 -4.61
C ARG A 21 -2.06 30.47 -4.64
N ASP A 22 -3.10 29.67 -4.42
CA ASP A 22 -4.49 30.13 -4.40
C ASP A 22 -4.74 31.21 -3.33
N ARG A 23 -4.18 31.04 -2.13
CA ARG A 23 -4.28 32.04 -1.04
C ARG A 23 -3.50 33.34 -1.35
N LEU A 24 -2.35 33.23 -2.00
CA LEU A 24 -1.57 34.40 -2.41
C LEU A 24 -2.27 35.19 -3.52
N ASP A 25 -2.93 34.50 -4.44
CA ASP A 25 -3.73 35.13 -5.51
C ASP A 25 -4.96 35.84 -4.94
N GLN A 26 -5.64 35.25 -3.95
CA GLN A 26 -6.76 35.84 -3.23
C GLN A 26 -6.34 37.02 -2.35
N ALA A 27 -5.18 36.95 -1.72
CA ALA A 27 -4.68 37.99 -0.83
C ALA A 27 -4.11 39.21 -1.57
N GLY A 28 -4.00 39.17 -2.89
CA GLY A 28 -3.40 40.10 -3.85
C GLY A 28 -3.06 41.49 -3.30
N TYR A 29 -1.89 41.62 -2.64
CA TYR A 29 -1.44 42.89 -2.08
C TYR A 29 -0.92 43.76 -3.21
N LEU A 30 -1.57 44.89 -3.47
CA LEU A 30 -1.22 45.89 -4.53
C LEU A 30 -1.28 45.36 -5.97
N GLY A 31 -2.19 44.41 -6.27
CA GLY A 31 -2.43 43.96 -7.66
C GLY A 31 -1.31 43.12 -8.28
N ARG A 32 -0.36 42.65 -7.49
CA ARG A 32 0.69 41.71 -7.91
C ARG A 32 0.62 40.44 -7.07
N SER A 33 0.18 39.34 -7.67
CA SER A 33 0.30 38.04 -7.06
C SER A 33 1.77 37.61 -6.99
N ARG A 34 2.13 36.96 -5.89
CA ARG A 34 3.44 36.31 -5.70
C ARG A 34 3.36 34.79 -5.88
N SER A 35 2.24 34.27 -6.36
CA SER A 35 2.03 32.84 -6.54
C SER A 35 3.05 32.21 -7.49
N SER A 36 3.44 32.93 -8.56
CA SER A 36 4.48 32.51 -9.50
C SER A 36 5.90 32.48 -8.94
N GLN A 37 6.14 33.05 -7.74
CA GLN A 37 7.43 33.03 -7.06
C GLN A 37 7.60 31.83 -6.12
N ILE A 38 6.63 30.92 -6.11
CA ILE A 38 6.68 29.68 -5.33
C ILE A 38 6.52 28.50 -6.28
N SER A 39 7.40 27.50 -6.18
CA SER A 39 7.37 26.30 -7.00
C SER A 39 7.43 25.03 -6.15
N GLY A 40 6.95 23.93 -6.72
CA GLY A 40 7.18 22.59 -6.16
C GLY A 40 8.58 22.09 -6.50
N TYR A 41 9.11 21.16 -5.70
CA TYR A 41 10.34 20.44 -6.02
C TYR A 41 10.28 19.03 -5.41
N ARG A 42 10.19 17.99 -6.24
CA ARG A 42 10.04 16.61 -5.77
C ARG A 42 10.53 15.59 -6.78
N GLY A 43 10.70 14.36 -6.34
CA GLY A 43 10.85 13.22 -7.24
C GLY A 43 9.63 13.08 -8.16
N GLY A 44 9.86 12.72 -9.42
CA GLY A 44 8.83 12.67 -10.46
C GLY A 44 8.82 13.91 -11.38
N TYR A 45 9.45 15.01 -10.98
CA TYR A 45 9.77 16.10 -11.92
C TYR A 45 10.94 15.66 -12.81
N THR A 46 10.91 16.06 -14.07
CA THR A 46 12.00 15.74 -15.00
C THR A 46 13.31 16.39 -14.56
N PRO A 47 14.48 15.84 -14.92
CA PRO A 47 15.77 16.47 -14.62
C PRO A 47 15.89 17.91 -15.13
N ALA A 48 15.28 18.21 -16.28
CA ALA A 48 15.27 19.55 -16.86
C ALA A 48 14.44 20.54 -16.01
N GLU A 49 13.23 20.15 -15.59
CA GLU A 49 12.37 20.94 -14.71
C GLU A 49 13.07 21.22 -13.38
N ARG A 50 13.67 20.22 -12.76
CA ARG A 50 14.41 20.40 -11.49
C ARG A 50 15.54 21.40 -11.64
N LYS A 51 16.35 21.26 -12.68
CA LYS A 51 17.46 22.19 -12.95
C LYS A 51 16.99 23.63 -13.19
N GLU A 52 15.89 23.81 -13.88
CA GLU A 52 15.27 25.13 -14.10
C GLU A 52 14.82 25.76 -12.77
N ILE A 53 14.16 25.00 -11.89
CA ILE A 53 13.71 25.46 -10.57
C ILE A 53 14.91 25.86 -9.70
N GLU A 54 15.98 25.05 -9.69
CA GLU A 54 17.21 25.34 -8.96
C GLU A 54 17.83 26.65 -9.43
N GLN A 55 17.95 26.86 -10.75
CA GLN A 55 18.50 28.08 -11.32
C GLN A 55 17.65 29.31 -10.97
N LYS A 56 16.32 29.23 -11.05
CA LYS A 56 15.41 30.30 -10.67
C LYS A 56 15.52 30.64 -9.18
N MET A 57 15.72 29.64 -8.33
CA MET A 57 15.90 29.85 -6.89
C MET A 57 17.22 30.57 -6.59
N ILE A 58 18.32 30.15 -7.22
CA ILE A 58 19.64 30.80 -7.09
C ILE A 58 19.59 32.24 -7.62
N ALA A 59 18.91 32.47 -8.74
CA ALA A 59 18.73 33.82 -9.32
C ALA A 59 17.83 34.74 -8.50
N GLY A 60 17.13 34.22 -7.48
CA GLY A 60 16.19 34.99 -6.66
C GLY A 60 14.86 35.28 -7.36
N GLU A 61 14.56 34.63 -8.47
CA GLU A 61 13.28 34.70 -9.17
C GLU A 61 12.19 33.98 -8.39
N LEU A 62 12.55 32.88 -7.72
CA LEU A 62 11.70 32.20 -6.76
C LEU A 62 12.03 32.66 -5.32
N LEU A 63 10.99 32.84 -4.53
CA LEU A 63 11.08 33.13 -3.08
C LEU A 63 10.95 31.89 -2.23
N GLY A 64 10.26 30.86 -2.72
CA GLY A 64 10.01 29.66 -1.93
C GLY A 64 9.87 28.41 -2.75
N LEU A 65 10.24 27.30 -2.13
CA LEU A 65 10.03 25.96 -2.65
C LEU A 65 9.18 25.13 -1.68
N VAL A 66 8.27 24.33 -2.21
CA VAL A 66 7.58 23.27 -1.46
C VAL A 66 8.17 21.95 -1.92
N SER A 67 8.78 21.17 -1.03
CA SER A 67 9.55 20.00 -1.38
C SER A 67 9.22 18.79 -0.51
N THR A 68 9.57 17.60 -0.99
CA THR A 68 9.77 16.42 -0.17
C THR A 68 11.20 16.44 0.40
N ASN A 69 11.67 15.29 0.93
CA ASN A 69 13.08 15.08 1.30
C ASN A 69 14.07 15.23 0.10
N ALA A 70 13.60 15.44 -1.13
CA ALA A 70 14.45 15.64 -2.31
C ALA A 70 15.43 16.82 -2.18
N LEU A 71 15.11 17.85 -1.39
CA LEU A 71 16.00 18.96 -1.07
C LEU A 71 16.71 18.82 0.29
N GLU A 72 16.62 17.69 0.94
CA GLU A 72 17.26 17.41 2.22
C GLU A 72 18.78 17.30 2.12
N LEU A 73 19.29 16.74 1.01
CA LEU A 73 20.71 16.45 0.78
C LEU A 73 21.22 17.05 -0.54
N GLY A 74 22.49 17.47 -0.52
CA GLY A 74 23.39 17.54 -1.69
C GLY A 74 23.17 18.68 -2.69
N ILE A 75 22.05 19.37 -2.72
CA ILE A 75 21.76 20.39 -3.73
C ILE A 75 22.01 21.78 -3.18
N ASP A 76 22.77 22.60 -3.93
CA ASP A 76 22.91 24.03 -3.66
C ASP A 76 21.76 24.80 -4.34
N ILE A 77 20.94 25.43 -3.51
CA ILE A 77 19.76 26.20 -3.94
C ILE A 77 19.85 27.67 -3.48
N GLY A 78 21.05 28.13 -3.14
CA GLY A 78 21.32 29.48 -2.67
C GLY A 78 21.00 29.71 -1.20
N GLN A 79 20.86 30.99 -0.81
CA GLN A 79 20.65 31.36 0.59
C GLN A 79 19.18 31.17 0.99
N ILE A 80 18.96 30.30 1.97
CA ILE A 80 17.66 30.05 2.59
C ILE A 80 17.65 30.66 3.99
N SER A 81 16.67 31.49 4.29
CA SER A 81 16.51 32.12 5.59
C SER A 81 15.50 31.43 6.51
N THR A 82 14.62 30.60 5.92
CA THR A 82 13.54 29.96 6.67
C THR A 82 13.28 28.55 6.15
N THR A 83 13.14 27.59 7.05
CA THR A 83 12.55 26.29 6.70
C THR A 83 11.22 26.12 7.44
N VAL A 84 10.27 25.45 6.78
CA VAL A 84 8.96 25.11 7.32
C VAL A 84 8.78 23.62 7.13
N LEU A 85 8.76 22.86 8.20
CA LEU A 85 8.50 21.43 8.17
C LEU A 85 7.00 21.21 8.42
N VAL A 86 6.29 20.71 7.43
CA VAL A 86 4.85 20.38 7.50
C VAL A 86 4.72 18.93 7.96
N GLY A 87 4.70 18.76 9.28
CA GLY A 87 4.81 17.49 9.97
C GLY A 87 6.26 17.13 10.31
N TYR A 88 6.40 16.25 11.31
CA TYR A 88 7.69 15.65 11.65
C TYR A 88 8.18 14.74 10.49
N PRO A 89 9.42 14.85 10.01
CA PRO A 89 9.87 14.17 8.78
C PRO A 89 10.11 12.66 8.90
N GLY A 90 9.84 12.07 10.06
CA GLY A 90 9.97 10.63 10.30
C GLY A 90 11.23 10.26 11.08
N THR A 91 12.36 10.92 10.85
CA THR A 91 13.61 10.69 11.58
C THR A 91 14.21 11.98 12.13
N ARG A 92 15.01 11.89 13.19
CA ARG A 92 15.77 13.02 13.72
C ARG A 92 16.85 13.48 12.73
N ALA A 93 17.46 12.53 12.04
CA ALA A 93 18.43 12.83 10.99
C ALA A 93 17.81 13.73 9.90
N SER A 94 16.65 13.38 9.36
CA SER A 94 15.93 14.20 8.39
C SER A 94 15.52 15.56 8.98
N PHE A 95 15.06 15.59 10.23
CA PHE A 95 14.73 16.85 10.88
C PHE A 95 15.93 17.82 10.91
N TRP A 96 17.10 17.36 11.34
CA TRP A 96 18.31 18.19 11.38
C TRP A 96 18.83 18.55 9.99
N GLN A 97 18.73 17.66 9.02
CA GLN A 97 19.14 17.93 7.63
C GLN A 97 18.24 18.95 6.96
N GLN A 98 16.91 18.86 7.15
CA GLN A 98 15.94 19.82 6.61
C GLN A 98 16.05 21.19 7.28
N THR A 99 16.14 21.25 8.61
CA THR A 99 16.34 22.52 9.33
C THR A 99 17.70 23.15 9.02
N GLY A 100 18.74 22.34 8.82
CA GLY A 100 20.09 22.77 8.43
C GLY A 100 20.19 23.33 7.01
N ARG A 101 19.11 23.33 6.21
CA ARG A 101 19.07 24.05 4.93
C ARG A 101 19.02 25.56 5.08
N ALA A 102 18.50 26.08 6.19
CA ALA A 102 18.52 27.52 6.48
C ALA A 102 19.78 27.92 7.24
N GLY A 103 20.25 29.15 7.03
CA GLY A 103 21.32 29.77 7.83
C GLY A 103 22.75 29.32 7.53
N ARG A 104 23.00 28.69 6.39
CA ARG A 104 24.35 28.18 6.00
C ARG A 104 25.43 29.26 5.91
N SER A 105 25.06 30.50 5.67
CA SER A 105 25.98 31.64 5.59
C SER A 105 26.31 32.28 6.95
N GLY A 106 25.90 31.66 8.07
CA GLY A 106 26.08 32.24 9.41
C GLY A 106 25.06 33.32 9.77
N GLU A 107 24.05 33.54 8.92
CA GLU A 107 22.94 34.45 9.19
C GLU A 107 21.91 33.83 10.13
N ARG A 108 21.17 34.68 10.84
CA ARG A 108 20.04 34.22 11.65
C ARG A 108 18.96 33.59 10.74
N CYS A 109 18.61 32.35 11.02
CA CYS A 109 17.53 31.64 10.36
C CYS A 109 16.41 31.33 11.36
N THR A 110 15.25 30.95 10.79
CA THR A 110 14.10 30.51 11.57
C THR A 110 13.58 29.20 10.98
N ASN A 111 13.39 28.22 11.83
CA ASN A 111 12.82 26.94 11.47
C ASN A 111 11.45 26.80 12.14
N TYR A 112 10.44 26.41 11.37
CA TYR A 112 9.09 26.13 11.85
C TYR A 112 8.80 24.65 11.70
N LEU A 113 8.37 24.00 12.77
CA LEU A 113 7.81 22.65 12.73
C LEU A 113 6.31 22.76 12.99
N ILE A 114 5.51 22.50 11.97
CA ILE A 114 4.05 22.51 12.03
C ILE A 114 3.60 21.07 12.24
N LEU A 115 3.17 20.75 13.44
CA LEU A 115 2.75 19.40 13.81
C LEU A 115 1.27 19.17 13.47
N ASP A 116 0.96 17.99 12.95
CA ASP A 116 -0.38 17.53 12.60
C ASP A 116 -0.92 16.58 13.68
N GLN A 117 -2.12 16.05 13.48
CA GLN A 117 -2.74 15.04 14.35
C GLN A 117 -2.24 13.61 14.04
N LEU A 118 -1.01 13.47 13.56
CA LEU A 118 -0.39 12.16 13.37
C LEU A 118 0.34 11.71 14.65
N PRO A 119 0.44 10.39 14.89
CA PRO A 119 1.02 9.87 16.14
C PRO A 119 2.37 10.44 16.49
N MET A 120 3.28 10.44 15.52
CA MET A 120 4.64 10.95 15.70
C MET A 120 4.66 12.45 15.99
N ASP A 121 3.83 13.23 15.30
CA ASP A 121 3.73 14.67 15.51
C ASP A 121 3.25 14.98 16.92
N GLN A 122 2.23 14.26 17.39
CA GLN A 122 1.70 14.42 18.74
C GLN A 122 2.69 13.95 19.80
N TYR A 123 3.45 12.90 19.53
CA TYR A 123 4.51 12.45 20.42
C TYR A 123 5.62 13.49 20.55
N VAL A 124 6.13 14.03 19.44
CA VAL A 124 7.12 15.11 19.43
C VAL A 124 6.61 16.38 20.14
N ALA A 125 5.30 16.68 20.01
CA ALA A 125 4.69 17.81 20.72
C ALA A 125 4.65 17.63 22.24
N LEU A 126 4.50 16.39 22.71
CA LEU A 126 4.43 16.05 24.14
C LEU A 126 5.81 15.86 24.77
N GLU A 127 6.75 15.31 24.00
CA GLU A 127 8.09 14.93 24.42
C GLU A 127 9.15 15.60 23.53
N PRO A 128 9.28 16.94 23.54
CA PRO A 128 10.21 17.66 22.66
C PRO A 128 11.67 17.29 22.92
N ASP A 129 12.02 16.95 24.15
CA ASP A 129 13.38 16.55 24.53
C ASP A 129 13.81 15.25 23.81
N TRP A 130 12.85 14.39 23.47
CA TRP A 130 13.11 13.23 22.63
C TRP A 130 13.69 13.63 21.26
N LEU A 131 13.24 14.75 20.69
CA LEU A 131 13.75 15.24 19.40
C LEU A 131 15.09 15.93 19.53
N PHE A 132 15.28 16.74 20.59
CA PHE A 132 16.41 17.65 20.71
C PHE A 132 17.61 17.09 21.48
N GLU A 133 17.39 16.18 22.45
CA GLU A 133 18.44 15.71 23.34
C GLU A 133 19.03 14.35 22.94
N ASN A 134 18.36 13.60 22.07
CA ASN A 134 18.84 12.31 21.63
C ASN A 134 19.71 12.42 20.35
N SER A 135 20.65 11.49 20.20
CA SER A 135 21.44 11.34 18.96
C SER A 135 20.57 10.95 17.78
N SER A 136 21.09 11.14 16.57
CA SER A 136 20.49 10.59 15.35
C SER A 136 20.40 9.07 15.43
N GLU A 137 19.53 8.53 14.62
CA GLU A 137 19.21 7.10 14.55
C GLU A 137 20.41 6.28 14.07
N HIS A 138 20.44 5.01 14.47
CA HIS A 138 21.34 4.02 13.88
C HIS A 138 20.78 3.57 12.55
N ALA A 139 21.63 3.50 11.52
CA ALA A 139 21.24 2.94 10.24
C ALA A 139 20.92 1.45 10.39
N ILE A 140 19.84 1.01 9.75
CA ILE A 140 19.51 -0.40 9.57
C ILE A 140 19.94 -0.75 8.15
N VAL A 141 20.75 -1.79 8.01
CA VAL A 141 21.27 -2.28 6.73
C VAL A 141 21.08 -3.79 6.73
N ASP A 142 20.51 -4.29 5.65
CA ASP A 142 20.51 -5.70 5.34
C ASP A 142 21.58 -5.98 4.27
N PRO A 143 22.76 -6.48 4.66
CA PRO A 143 23.83 -6.80 3.72
C PRO A 143 23.56 -8.08 2.91
N ASP A 144 22.63 -8.92 3.38
CA ASP A 144 22.36 -10.24 2.83
C ASP A 144 21.19 -10.23 1.83
N ASN A 145 20.66 -9.05 1.48
CA ASN A 145 19.62 -8.93 0.46
C ASN A 145 20.17 -9.30 -0.92
N LEU A 146 19.75 -10.47 -1.41
CA LEU A 146 20.24 -11.05 -2.66
C LEU A 146 20.04 -10.13 -3.88
N LEU A 147 18.96 -9.37 -3.95
CA LEU A 147 18.68 -8.47 -5.08
C LEU A 147 19.66 -7.28 -5.09
N ILE A 148 19.96 -6.75 -3.91
CA ILE A 148 20.96 -5.69 -3.73
C ILE A 148 22.34 -6.23 -4.05
N GLU A 149 22.68 -7.41 -3.53
CA GLU A 149 23.99 -8.05 -3.79
C GLU A 149 24.19 -8.33 -5.28
N LEU A 150 23.20 -8.91 -5.98
CA LEU A 150 23.26 -9.16 -7.42
C LEU A 150 23.50 -7.87 -8.23
N ALA A 151 22.83 -6.77 -7.86
CA ALA A 151 23.03 -5.48 -8.53
C ALA A 151 24.45 -4.94 -8.32
N HIS A 152 24.99 -5.08 -7.10
CA HIS A 152 26.36 -4.70 -6.79
C HIS A 152 27.40 -5.60 -7.49
N ILE A 153 27.18 -6.91 -7.55
CA ILE A 153 28.04 -7.85 -8.30
C ILE A 153 28.09 -7.49 -9.79
N ARG A 154 26.93 -7.19 -10.40
CA ARG A 154 26.86 -6.72 -11.80
C ARG A 154 27.69 -5.45 -12.01
N ALA A 155 27.51 -4.45 -11.14
CA ALA A 155 28.24 -3.19 -11.20
C ALA A 155 29.74 -3.39 -11.01
N ALA A 156 30.14 -4.18 -10.02
CA ALA A 156 31.55 -4.50 -9.74
C ALA A 156 32.21 -5.24 -10.91
N ALA A 157 31.53 -6.25 -11.49
CA ALA A 157 32.02 -6.99 -12.65
C ALA A 157 32.15 -6.13 -13.90
N ALA A 158 31.38 -5.05 -14.03
CA ALA A 158 31.48 -4.08 -15.11
C ALA A 158 32.65 -3.12 -14.92
N GLU A 159 33.05 -2.82 -13.68
CA GLU A 159 34.21 -1.99 -13.37
C GLU A 159 35.52 -2.78 -13.50
N LEU A 160 35.59 -3.95 -12.85
CA LEU A 160 36.74 -4.84 -12.85
C LEU A 160 36.29 -6.30 -12.86
N PRO A 161 36.93 -7.19 -13.67
CA PRO A 161 36.60 -8.61 -13.64
C PRO A 161 36.79 -9.20 -12.24
N LEU A 162 35.72 -9.77 -11.67
CA LEU A 162 35.72 -10.41 -10.36
C LEU A 162 36.48 -11.73 -10.35
N SER A 163 36.96 -12.13 -9.22
CA SER A 163 37.53 -13.44 -8.92
C SER A 163 36.83 -14.08 -7.73
N LEU A 164 37.03 -15.37 -7.51
CA LEU A 164 36.49 -16.01 -6.29
C LEU A 164 37.12 -15.51 -4.98
N ASP A 165 38.26 -14.77 -5.07
CA ASP A 165 38.86 -14.13 -3.90
C ASP A 165 38.00 -12.95 -3.38
N ASP A 166 37.11 -12.39 -4.23
CA ASP A 166 36.22 -11.29 -3.89
C ASP A 166 35.02 -11.73 -3.00
N ILE A 167 34.99 -13.02 -2.62
CA ILE A 167 34.00 -13.56 -1.65
C ILE A 167 34.06 -12.83 -0.29
N ALA A 168 35.16 -12.18 0.02
CA ALA A 168 35.27 -11.34 1.21
C ALA A 168 34.39 -10.07 1.15
N LEU A 169 34.03 -9.62 -0.06
CA LEU A 169 33.15 -8.46 -0.31
C LEU A 169 31.73 -8.91 -0.63
N PHE A 170 31.58 -10.06 -1.26
CA PHE A 170 30.31 -10.65 -1.69
C PHE A 170 30.25 -12.09 -1.18
N PRO A 171 29.66 -12.34 0.01
CA PRO A 171 29.66 -13.68 0.64
C PRO A 171 29.07 -14.78 -0.24
N ASP A 172 28.00 -14.46 -0.99
CA ASP A 172 27.27 -15.40 -1.83
C ASP A 172 27.79 -15.45 -3.29
N LEU A 173 28.99 -14.87 -3.54
CA LEU A 173 29.60 -14.79 -4.87
C LEU A 173 29.73 -16.16 -5.56
N GLY A 174 30.00 -17.21 -4.78
CA GLY A 174 30.12 -18.58 -5.29
C GLY A 174 28.83 -19.14 -5.86
N GLU A 175 27.69 -18.73 -5.32
CA GLU A 175 26.34 -19.16 -5.75
C GLU A 175 25.77 -18.24 -6.83
N THR A 176 26.08 -16.94 -6.76
CA THR A 176 25.54 -15.92 -7.67
C THR A 176 26.22 -15.90 -9.04
N ILE A 177 27.53 -16.15 -9.12
CA ILE A 177 28.26 -16.23 -10.39
C ILE A 177 27.66 -17.24 -11.37
N PRO A 178 27.36 -18.50 -10.99
CA PRO A 178 26.73 -19.45 -11.90
C PRO A 178 25.37 -18.97 -12.43
N VAL A 179 24.59 -18.31 -11.60
CA VAL A 179 23.28 -17.74 -11.99
C VAL A 179 23.46 -16.66 -13.05
N LEU A 180 24.35 -15.69 -12.80
CA LEU A 180 24.62 -14.60 -13.73
C LEU A 180 25.28 -15.07 -15.04
N MET A 181 26.08 -16.16 -14.99
CA MET A 181 26.61 -16.79 -16.19
C MET A 181 25.53 -17.47 -17.01
N ASN A 182 24.57 -18.17 -16.38
CA ASN A 182 23.42 -18.78 -17.06
C ASN A 182 22.50 -17.73 -17.70
N MET A 183 22.43 -16.53 -17.12
CA MET A 183 21.72 -15.38 -17.68
C MET A 183 22.51 -14.67 -18.80
N GLU A 184 23.72 -15.15 -19.14
CA GLU A 184 24.63 -14.53 -20.10
C GLU A 184 25.11 -13.12 -19.73
N GLU A 185 24.92 -12.74 -18.46
CA GLU A 185 25.31 -11.43 -17.92
C GLU A 185 26.81 -11.38 -17.54
N LEU A 186 27.40 -12.51 -17.18
CA LEU A 186 28.82 -12.64 -16.90
C LEU A 186 29.51 -13.60 -17.89
N ARG A 187 30.76 -13.32 -18.22
CA ARG A 187 31.65 -14.21 -18.98
C ARG A 187 32.89 -14.53 -18.18
N SER A 188 33.25 -15.82 -18.17
CA SER A 188 34.52 -16.26 -17.56
C SER A 188 35.66 -16.12 -18.55
N GLN A 189 36.74 -15.47 -18.12
CA GLN A 189 38.01 -15.38 -18.87
C GLN A 189 39.18 -15.51 -17.91
N ASN A 190 40.00 -16.53 -18.09
CA ASN A 190 41.20 -16.79 -17.26
C ASN A 190 40.92 -16.84 -15.75
N GLY A 191 39.79 -17.45 -15.34
CA GLY A 191 39.41 -17.56 -13.93
C GLY A 191 38.83 -16.27 -13.32
N ARG A 192 38.57 -15.25 -14.16
CA ARG A 192 37.89 -14.02 -13.77
C ARG A 192 36.54 -13.90 -14.48
N PHE A 193 35.62 -13.18 -13.86
CA PHE A 193 34.25 -13.01 -14.32
C PHE A 193 34.00 -11.54 -14.65
N ALA A 194 33.79 -11.24 -15.92
CA ALA A 194 33.55 -9.89 -16.41
C ALA A 194 32.11 -9.73 -16.89
N TRP A 195 31.60 -8.52 -16.77
CA TRP A 195 30.30 -8.15 -17.31
C TRP A 195 30.22 -8.33 -18.81
N SER A 196 29.18 -8.94 -19.32
CA SER A 196 28.94 -9.18 -20.75
C SER A 196 27.54 -8.67 -21.21
N GLY A 197 26.74 -8.12 -20.33
CA GLY A 197 25.46 -7.51 -20.67
C GLY A 197 25.59 -6.23 -21.50
N GLY A 198 24.52 -5.86 -22.20
CA GLY A 198 24.56 -4.74 -23.16
C GLY A 198 24.51 -3.35 -22.54
N ALA A 199 23.95 -3.20 -21.33
CA ALA A 199 23.81 -1.93 -20.64
C ALA A 199 24.86 -1.75 -19.54
N TYR A 200 25.06 -0.53 -19.08
CA TYR A 200 25.93 -0.23 -17.94
C TYR A 200 25.15 -0.47 -16.63
N PRO A 201 25.47 -1.52 -15.86
CA PRO A 201 24.58 -1.99 -14.78
C PRO A 201 24.41 -0.96 -13.65
N ALA A 202 25.43 -0.17 -13.34
CA ALA A 202 25.31 0.86 -12.31
C ALA A 202 24.34 2.01 -12.70
N GLY A 203 24.05 2.17 -13.99
CA GLY A 203 23.06 3.13 -14.49
C GLY A 203 21.62 2.64 -14.36
N GLU A 204 21.43 1.33 -14.27
CA GLU A 204 20.12 0.68 -14.12
C GLU A 204 19.77 0.38 -12.66
N PHE A 205 20.74 0.47 -11.76
CA PHE A 205 20.60 0.17 -10.35
C PHE A 205 20.34 1.45 -9.54
N SER A 206 19.31 1.42 -8.71
CA SER A 206 18.99 2.50 -7.76
C SER A 206 19.17 2.01 -6.33
N MET A 207 20.00 2.70 -5.54
CA MET A 207 20.14 2.45 -4.10
C MET A 207 18.92 2.89 -3.28
N ARG A 208 17.89 3.48 -3.91
CA ARG A 208 16.68 3.98 -3.26
C ARG A 208 15.41 3.24 -3.65
N ASN A 209 15.45 2.48 -4.74
CA ASN A 209 14.28 1.80 -5.27
C ASN A 209 14.70 0.52 -5.99
N ILE A 210 14.23 -0.61 -5.49
CA ILE A 210 14.50 -1.94 -6.05
C ILE A 210 13.50 -2.29 -7.15
N ASP A 211 12.40 -1.52 -7.29
CA ASP A 211 11.35 -1.78 -8.26
C ASP A 211 11.79 -1.37 -9.68
N GLU A 212 12.02 -2.36 -10.53
CA GLU A 212 12.42 -2.18 -11.95
C GLU A 212 11.23 -1.71 -12.82
N ASN A 213 10.00 -1.76 -12.31
CA ASN A 213 8.80 -1.42 -13.04
C ASN A 213 8.53 0.09 -13.02
N GLN A 214 9.03 0.81 -14.03
CA GLN A 214 8.79 2.24 -14.16
C GLN A 214 7.57 2.52 -15.04
N TYR A 215 6.61 3.26 -14.50
CA TYR A 215 5.43 3.78 -15.16
C TYR A 215 5.60 5.25 -15.52
N GLN A 216 4.98 5.69 -16.62
CA GLN A 216 4.93 7.10 -17.00
C GLN A 216 3.49 7.58 -17.18
N LEU A 217 3.25 8.85 -16.84
CA LEU A 217 1.99 9.52 -17.12
C LEU A 217 2.20 10.50 -18.27
N ILE A 218 1.38 10.40 -19.30
CA ILE A 218 1.45 11.24 -20.51
C ILE A 218 0.17 12.07 -20.60
N GLU A 219 0.32 13.37 -20.83
CA GLU A 219 -0.79 14.23 -21.22
C GLU A 219 -1.23 13.87 -22.65
N ARG A 220 -2.49 13.45 -22.80
CA ARG A 220 -3.00 12.84 -24.04
C ARG A 220 -2.97 13.79 -25.24
N GLU A 221 -3.19 15.08 -25.03
CA GLU A 221 -3.27 16.06 -26.11
C GLU A 221 -1.91 16.50 -26.62
N THR A 222 -0.96 16.72 -25.72
CA THR A 222 0.38 17.25 -26.06
C THR A 222 1.41 16.16 -26.27
N GLY A 223 1.18 14.94 -25.76
CA GLY A 223 2.16 13.88 -25.71
C GLY A 223 3.30 14.13 -24.70
N LYS A 224 3.20 15.17 -23.88
CA LYS A 224 4.20 15.48 -22.85
C LYS A 224 4.16 14.43 -21.74
N VAL A 225 5.34 13.94 -21.35
CA VAL A 225 5.47 13.13 -20.13
C VAL A 225 5.33 14.05 -18.92
N VAL A 226 4.28 13.86 -18.13
CA VAL A 226 4.02 14.64 -16.91
C VAL A 226 4.91 14.15 -15.76
N THR A 227 5.06 12.82 -15.60
CA THR A 227 5.86 12.24 -14.51
C THR A 227 6.25 10.80 -14.81
N ARG A 228 7.22 10.30 -14.02
CA ARG A 228 7.57 8.88 -13.95
C ARG A 228 7.56 8.42 -12.50
N MET A 229 7.17 7.17 -12.26
CA MET A 229 7.03 6.58 -10.93
C MET A 229 7.10 5.06 -10.98
N ASP A 230 7.34 4.43 -9.84
CA ASP A 230 7.29 2.98 -9.68
C ASP A 230 5.85 2.43 -9.74
N GLU A 231 5.72 1.12 -9.85
CA GLU A 231 4.44 0.43 -10.00
C GLU A 231 3.50 0.66 -8.79
N SER A 232 4.03 0.56 -7.56
CA SER A 232 3.23 0.78 -6.35
C SER A 232 2.63 2.18 -6.32
N GLN A 233 3.42 3.17 -6.70
CA GLN A 233 2.98 4.55 -6.78
C GLN A 233 2.00 4.76 -7.94
N ALA A 234 2.27 4.14 -9.10
CA ALA A 234 1.39 4.22 -10.27
C ALA A 234 -0.02 3.70 -9.96
N PHE A 235 -0.13 2.55 -9.29
CA PHE A 235 -1.42 1.98 -8.91
C PHE A 235 -2.19 2.85 -7.92
N ARG A 236 -1.50 3.61 -7.07
CA ARG A 236 -2.11 4.52 -6.10
C ARG A 236 -2.43 5.90 -6.65
N GLU A 237 -1.64 6.42 -7.59
CA GLU A 237 -1.71 7.83 -8.00
C GLU A 237 -2.22 8.03 -9.42
N ILE A 238 -2.02 7.05 -10.34
CA ILE A 238 -2.41 7.19 -11.75
C ILE A 238 -3.35 6.09 -12.25
N HIS A 239 -4.15 5.50 -11.34
CA HIS A 239 -5.24 4.61 -11.72
C HIS A 239 -6.32 5.36 -12.54
N PRO A 240 -7.14 4.67 -13.35
CA PRO A 240 -8.23 5.31 -14.08
C PRO A 240 -9.18 6.07 -13.13
N GLY A 241 -9.48 7.32 -13.45
CA GLY A 241 -10.29 8.22 -12.64
C GLY A 241 -9.52 9.00 -11.57
N ALA A 242 -8.23 8.70 -11.35
CA ALA A 242 -7.39 9.48 -10.45
C ALA A 242 -7.25 10.93 -10.93
N VAL A 243 -7.12 11.86 -9.98
CA VAL A 243 -6.71 13.23 -10.21
C VAL A 243 -5.28 13.38 -9.71
N TYR A 244 -4.34 13.41 -10.65
CA TYR A 244 -2.92 13.59 -10.40
C TYR A 244 -2.55 15.06 -10.37
N LEU A 245 -1.73 15.46 -9.41
CA LEU A 245 -1.27 16.85 -9.24
C LEU A 245 0.19 16.98 -9.66
N HIS A 246 0.52 18.04 -10.41
CA HIS A 246 1.86 18.31 -10.87
C HIS A 246 2.10 19.81 -11.05
N ASP A 247 3.04 20.38 -10.30
CA ASP A 247 3.39 21.82 -10.23
C ASP A 247 2.17 22.76 -10.07
N GLY A 248 1.20 22.33 -9.26
CA GLY A 248 -0.04 23.07 -9.02
C GLY A 248 -1.15 22.85 -10.05
N ASP A 249 -0.86 22.19 -11.17
CA ASP A 249 -1.85 21.77 -12.16
C ASP A 249 -2.45 20.42 -11.80
N SER A 250 -3.66 20.18 -12.26
CA SER A 250 -4.39 18.93 -12.03
C SER A 250 -4.65 18.20 -13.34
N TYR A 251 -4.48 16.88 -13.33
CA TYR A 251 -4.65 16.00 -14.48
C TYR A 251 -5.56 14.84 -14.12
N GLN A 252 -6.64 14.62 -14.86
CA GLN A 252 -7.50 13.46 -14.69
C GLN A 252 -6.99 12.29 -15.52
N VAL A 253 -6.65 11.18 -14.87
CA VAL A 253 -6.23 9.95 -15.54
C VAL A 253 -7.42 9.28 -16.20
N THR A 254 -7.35 9.10 -17.49
CA THR A 254 -8.41 8.47 -18.31
C THR A 254 -8.16 6.99 -18.52
N GLU A 255 -6.90 6.57 -18.54
CA GLU A 255 -6.48 5.22 -18.86
C GLU A 255 -5.14 4.88 -18.20
N LEU A 256 -4.95 3.65 -17.75
CA LEU A 256 -3.67 3.07 -17.34
C LEU A 256 -3.48 1.76 -18.09
N ASN A 257 -2.47 1.72 -18.96
CA ASN A 257 -2.09 0.53 -19.70
C ASN A 257 -0.95 -0.17 -18.97
N LEU A 258 -1.21 -1.36 -18.45
CA LEU A 258 -0.25 -2.14 -17.65
C LEU A 258 0.85 -2.76 -18.50
N GLU A 259 0.56 -3.12 -19.77
CA GLU A 259 1.56 -3.74 -20.66
C GLU A 259 2.63 -2.73 -21.11
N SER A 260 2.19 -1.52 -21.50
CA SER A 260 3.09 -0.43 -21.90
C SER A 260 3.58 0.40 -20.72
N LYS A 261 3.13 0.10 -19.49
CA LYS A 261 3.43 0.86 -18.25
C LYS A 261 3.18 2.36 -18.41
N THR A 262 2.07 2.70 -19.08
CA THR A 262 1.77 4.10 -19.46
C THR A 262 0.36 4.50 -19.05
N GLY A 263 0.26 5.56 -18.26
CA GLY A 263 -0.99 6.27 -17.97
C GLY A 263 -1.23 7.42 -18.95
N TYR A 264 -2.48 7.67 -19.28
CA TYR A 264 -2.89 8.82 -20.08
C TYR A 264 -3.83 9.72 -19.29
N ALA A 265 -3.57 11.01 -19.30
CA ALA A 265 -4.36 11.99 -18.58
C ALA A 265 -4.72 13.20 -19.45
N ILE A 266 -5.71 13.94 -19.01
CA ILE A 266 -6.14 15.21 -19.59
C ILE A 266 -6.12 16.30 -18.50
N PRO A 267 -5.94 17.59 -18.85
CA PRO A 267 -6.04 18.68 -17.89
C PRO A 267 -7.40 18.64 -17.15
N PHE A 268 -7.37 18.93 -15.86
CA PHE A 268 -8.55 18.85 -14.99
C PHE A 268 -8.73 20.14 -14.19
N GLN A 269 -9.92 20.74 -14.26
CA GLN A 269 -10.26 21.99 -13.56
C GLN A 269 -11.25 21.81 -12.41
N GLY A 270 -11.41 20.58 -11.93
CA GLY A 270 -12.30 20.29 -10.80
C GLY A 270 -11.72 20.74 -9.46
N ASN A 271 -12.57 20.82 -8.45
CA ASN A 271 -12.22 21.27 -7.10
C ASN A 271 -11.98 20.11 -6.13
N TYR A 272 -11.35 19.02 -6.59
CA TYR A 272 -11.01 17.89 -5.75
C TYR A 272 -9.76 17.15 -6.26
N TYR A 273 -9.15 16.39 -5.37
CA TYR A 273 -8.12 15.39 -5.68
C TYR A 273 -8.56 14.01 -5.19
N THR A 274 -7.83 12.96 -5.58
CA THR A 274 -8.18 11.58 -5.26
C THR A 274 -7.16 10.92 -4.35
N VAL A 275 -7.64 10.00 -3.52
CA VAL A 275 -6.82 9.14 -2.67
C VAL A 275 -7.29 7.70 -2.86
N SER A 276 -6.41 6.84 -3.35
CA SER A 276 -6.69 5.41 -3.52
C SER A 276 -6.94 4.72 -2.19
N GLY A 277 -7.73 3.67 -2.23
CA GLY A 277 -7.98 2.76 -1.12
C GLY A 277 -7.89 1.31 -1.62
N GLY A 278 -7.50 0.43 -0.71
CA GLY A 278 -7.29 -0.97 -1.03
C GLY A 278 -7.03 -1.78 0.23
N GLU A 279 -6.69 -3.02 0.04
CA GLU A 279 -6.37 -4.00 1.07
C GLU A 279 -5.10 -4.77 0.72
N THR A 280 -4.51 -5.42 1.70
CA THR A 280 -3.30 -6.22 1.52
C THR A 280 -3.58 -7.62 2.03
N ASN A 281 -3.34 -8.62 1.19
CA ASN A 281 -3.37 -10.03 1.55
C ASN A 281 -1.96 -10.56 1.73
N ILE A 282 -1.76 -11.43 2.72
CA ILE A 282 -0.48 -12.03 3.03
C ILE A 282 -0.62 -13.55 3.07
N GLU A 283 0.33 -14.22 2.42
CA GLU A 283 0.53 -15.66 2.47
C GLU A 283 1.94 -15.93 3.04
N ILE A 284 2.05 -16.79 4.05
CA ILE A 284 3.34 -17.22 4.59
C ILE A 284 3.95 -18.23 3.62
N VAL A 285 5.12 -17.92 3.07
CA VAL A 285 5.87 -18.82 2.19
C VAL A 285 6.75 -19.75 3.01
N HIS A 286 7.55 -19.19 3.92
CA HIS A 286 8.46 -19.95 4.74
C HIS A 286 8.69 -19.28 6.09
N GLU A 287 8.55 -20.04 7.19
CA GLU A 287 8.89 -19.58 8.54
C GLU A 287 10.36 -19.92 8.83
N GLN A 288 11.18 -18.89 9.05
CA GLN A 288 12.62 -19.04 9.31
C GLN A 288 12.94 -19.05 10.81
N LYS A 289 12.26 -18.21 11.59
CA LYS A 289 12.47 -18.06 13.03
C LYS A 289 11.14 -18.07 13.76
N ASN A 290 11.09 -18.71 14.91
CA ASN A 290 9.96 -18.58 15.83
C ASN A 290 10.43 -18.58 17.29
N LYS A 291 9.67 -17.90 18.14
CA LYS A 291 9.84 -17.92 19.59
C LYS A 291 8.52 -17.59 20.27
N ASN A 292 8.33 -18.11 21.47
CA ASN A 292 7.31 -17.60 22.36
C ASN A 292 7.82 -16.30 22.99
N TRP A 293 7.02 -15.26 22.92
CA TRP A 293 7.29 -13.99 23.59
C TRP A 293 6.06 -13.57 24.39
N GLU A 294 6.24 -13.56 25.71
CA GLU A 294 5.17 -13.25 26.66
C GLU A 294 3.91 -14.12 26.40
N ARG A 295 2.80 -13.49 26.00
CA ARG A 295 1.53 -14.20 25.71
C ARG A 295 1.30 -14.46 24.22
N THR A 296 2.29 -14.22 23.39
CA THR A 296 2.19 -14.37 21.94
C THR A 296 3.22 -15.35 21.38
N ALA A 297 2.90 -15.95 20.24
CA ALA A 297 3.89 -16.56 19.38
C ALA A 297 4.39 -15.50 18.40
N LEU A 298 5.70 -15.37 18.28
CA LEU A 298 6.37 -14.43 17.38
C LEU A 298 7.19 -15.20 16.36
N SER A 299 6.97 -14.93 15.10
CA SER A 299 7.65 -15.59 13.99
C SER A 299 8.22 -14.56 13.01
N PHE A 300 9.23 -14.98 12.25
CA PHE A 300 9.84 -14.22 11.16
C PHE A 300 10.08 -15.16 9.97
N GLY A 301 9.97 -14.64 8.76
CA GLY A 301 10.26 -15.40 7.55
C GLY A 301 9.78 -14.71 6.28
N GLU A 302 9.64 -15.51 5.23
CA GLU A 302 9.27 -15.07 3.90
C GLU A 302 7.76 -15.01 3.72
N LEU A 303 7.29 -13.92 3.17
CA LEU A 303 5.88 -13.62 2.91
C LEU A 303 5.67 -13.32 1.43
N LYS A 304 4.54 -13.76 0.90
CA LYS A 304 4.00 -13.27 -0.37
C LYS A 304 2.91 -12.26 -0.07
N VAL A 305 3.08 -11.06 -0.61
CA VAL A 305 2.21 -9.92 -0.39
C VAL A 305 1.46 -9.60 -1.68
N GLU A 306 0.16 -9.41 -1.57
CA GLU A 306 -0.71 -8.95 -2.64
C GLU A 306 -1.40 -7.64 -2.20
N ASP A 307 -0.92 -6.51 -2.74
CA ASP A 307 -1.51 -5.19 -2.51
C ASP A 307 -2.58 -4.90 -3.57
N TYR A 308 -3.81 -4.70 -3.13
CA TYR A 308 -4.96 -4.38 -3.98
C TYR A 308 -5.30 -2.91 -3.90
N VAL A 309 -5.46 -2.25 -5.04
CA VAL A 309 -6.12 -0.95 -5.16
C VAL A 309 -7.42 -1.16 -5.92
N HIS A 310 -8.56 -1.06 -5.23
CA HIS A 310 -9.88 -1.35 -5.81
C HIS A 310 -10.84 -0.16 -5.77
N MET A 311 -10.51 0.88 -5.02
CA MET A 311 -11.36 2.06 -4.87
C MET A 311 -10.53 3.34 -4.67
N TYR A 312 -11.18 4.48 -4.79
CA TYR A 312 -10.62 5.76 -4.41
C TYR A 312 -11.70 6.69 -3.83
N LYS A 313 -11.28 7.61 -2.98
CA LYS A 313 -12.10 8.69 -2.44
C LYS A 313 -11.73 10.01 -3.10
N LYS A 314 -12.73 10.89 -3.26
CA LYS A 314 -12.57 12.26 -3.73
C LYS A 314 -12.53 13.19 -2.54
N LEU A 315 -11.47 13.97 -2.41
CA LEU A 315 -11.31 14.95 -1.35
C LEU A 315 -11.30 16.36 -1.94
N GLN A 316 -12.15 17.23 -1.41
CA GLN A 316 -12.23 18.62 -1.84
C GLN A 316 -10.95 19.36 -1.44
N PHE A 317 -10.44 20.24 -2.29
CA PHE A 317 -9.36 21.15 -1.92
C PHE A 317 -9.79 22.08 -0.77
N HIS A 318 -8.84 22.59 -0.01
CA HIS A 318 -8.94 23.53 1.12
C HIS A 318 -9.57 22.98 2.41
N ASN A 319 -10.62 22.19 2.35
CA ASN A 319 -11.30 21.66 3.54
C ASN A 319 -11.16 20.15 3.70
N HIS A 320 -10.59 19.46 2.70
CA HIS A 320 -10.42 18.00 2.65
C HIS A 320 -11.71 17.19 2.88
N GLN A 321 -12.87 17.81 2.60
CA GLN A 321 -14.16 17.14 2.73
C GLN A 321 -14.24 15.97 1.76
N ASN A 322 -14.67 14.82 2.27
CA ASN A 322 -14.91 13.65 1.44
C ASN A 322 -16.19 13.85 0.60
N LEU A 323 -16.04 13.87 -0.72
CA LEU A 323 -17.11 14.03 -1.70
C LEU A 323 -17.73 12.70 -2.16
N GLY A 324 -17.17 11.58 -1.70
CA GLY A 324 -17.64 10.24 -2.06
C GLY A 324 -16.52 9.30 -2.44
N TYR A 325 -16.91 8.05 -2.70
CA TYR A 325 -16.01 6.95 -3.07
C TYR A 325 -16.41 6.43 -4.44
N GLU A 326 -15.42 6.03 -5.23
CA GLU A 326 -15.63 5.31 -6.49
C GLU A 326 -14.80 4.03 -6.51
N GLN A 327 -15.37 2.98 -7.09
CA GLN A 327 -14.68 1.70 -7.26
C GLN A 327 -14.01 1.67 -8.64
N LEU A 328 -12.83 1.06 -8.70
CA LEU A 328 -12.18 0.76 -9.95
C LEU A 328 -12.93 -0.36 -10.67
N ARG A 329 -13.03 -0.27 -11.99
CA ARG A 329 -13.65 -1.33 -12.81
C ARG A 329 -12.91 -2.67 -12.68
N ARG A 330 -11.61 -2.62 -12.47
CA ARG A 330 -10.75 -3.77 -12.18
C ARG A 330 -9.78 -3.35 -11.09
N PRO A 331 -9.60 -4.18 -10.05
CA PRO A 331 -8.54 -3.94 -9.06
C PRO A 331 -7.17 -3.91 -9.74
N LEU A 332 -6.30 -3.03 -9.27
CA LEU A 332 -4.89 -3.06 -9.59
C LEU A 332 -4.20 -3.85 -8.49
N VAL A 333 -3.43 -4.85 -8.85
CA VAL A 333 -2.84 -5.78 -7.88
C VAL A 333 -1.34 -5.82 -8.10
N LYS A 334 -0.59 -5.48 -7.07
CA LYS A 334 0.85 -5.71 -7.02
C LYS A 334 1.13 -6.93 -6.17
N LYS A 335 1.87 -7.90 -6.74
CA LYS A 335 2.29 -9.13 -6.05
C LYS A 335 3.81 -9.12 -5.94
N TYR A 336 4.31 -9.41 -4.74
CA TYR A 336 5.74 -9.50 -4.49
C TYR A 336 6.03 -10.40 -3.29
N GLU A 337 7.22 -10.96 -3.26
CA GLU A 337 7.76 -11.69 -2.12
C GLU A 337 8.66 -10.77 -1.31
N THR A 338 8.57 -10.87 0.00
CA THR A 338 9.30 -10.03 0.94
C THR A 338 9.49 -10.75 2.27
N GLU A 339 10.19 -10.11 3.19
CA GLU A 339 10.31 -10.57 4.55
C GLU A 339 9.26 -9.96 5.47
N GLY A 340 8.90 -10.70 6.51
CA GLY A 340 7.96 -10.23 7.51
C GLY A 340 8.10 -10.90 8.86
N THR A 341 7.66 -10.16 9.87
CA THR A 341 7.50 -10.63 11.24
C THR A 341 6.02 -10.66 11.58
N TRP A 342 5.55 -11.75 12.18
CA TRP A 342 4.16 -11.81 12.64
C TRP A 342 4.05 -12.28 14.06
N LEU A 343 3.09 -11.70 14.75
CA LEU A 343 2.76 -12.03 16.12
C LEU A 343 1.32 -12.52 16.22
N ARG A 344 1.10 -13.56 17.01
CA ARG A 344 -0.23 -14.08 17.28
C ARG A 344 -0.95 -13.24 18.30
N ILE A 345 -2.15 -12.77 17.98
CA ILE A 345 -2.97 -12.00 18.89
C ILE A 345 -3.61 -12.97 19.91
N PRO A 346 -3.51 -12.71 21.24
CA PRO A 346 -4.13 -13.58 22.24
C PRO A 346 -5.64 -13.78 22.05
N ALA A 347 -6.11 -15.01 22.21
CA ALA A 347 -7.51 -15.39 21.93
C ALA A 347 -8.55 -14.56 22.69
N ASN A 348 -8.24 -14.10 23.92
CA ASN A 348 -9.13 -13.22 24.68
C ASN A 348 -9.27 -11.84 24.02
N VAL A 349 -8.21 -11.31 23.39
CA VAL A 349 -8.24 -10.05 22.65
C VAL A 349 -9.07 -10.22 21.38
N VAL A 350 -8.82 -11.31 20.63
CA VAL A 350 -9.57 -11.63 19.42
C VAL A 350 -11.06 -11.72 19.72
N ARG A 351 -11.47 -12.46 20.75
CA ARG A 351 -12.88 -12.59 21.16
C ARG A 351 -13.50 -11.25 21.54
N ALA A 352 -12.78 -10.43 22.32
CA ALA A 352 -13.28 -9.13 22.75
C ALA A 352 -13.47 -8.18 21.56
N TYR A 353 -12.49 -8.09 20.68
CA TYR A 353 -12.56 -7.21 19.50
C TYR A 353 -13.65 -7.64 18.53
N ARG A 354 -13.83 -8.94 18.31
CA ARG A 354 -14.98 -9.46 17.54
C ARG A 354 -16.32 -9.09 18.18
N GLY A 355 -16.42 -9.15 19.51
CA GLY A 355 -17.63 -8.75 20.24
C GLY A 355 -17.95 -7.25 20.20
N LEU A 356 -17.00 -6.42 19.77
CA LEU A 356 -17.21 -4.97 19.57
C LEU A 356 -17.62 -4.62 18.14
N LEU A 357 -17.49 -5.53 17.19
CA LEU A 357 -17.94 -5.34 15.83
C LEU A 357 -19.47 -5.32 15.82
N GLN A 358 -20.07 -4.17 15.56
CA GLN A 358 -21.51 -4.03 15.43
C GLN A 358 -21.89 -3.68 14.00
N PRO A 359 -22.95 -4.28 13.45
CA PRO A 359 -23.48 -3.88 12.16
C PRO A 359 -24.05 -2.45 12.24
N ASP A 360 -23.87 -1.67 11.17
CA ASP A 360 -24.55 -0.38 11.03
C ASP A 360 -26.06 -0.58 10.81
N GLN A 361 -26.82 0.55 10.71
CA GLN A 361 -28.26 0.52 10.48
C GLN A 361 -28.67 -0.16 9.16
N GLU A 362 -27.72 -0.35 8.23
CA GLU A 362 -27.92 -1.02 6.95
C GLU A 362 -27.41 -2.47 6.98
N GLY A 363 -27.00 -2.98 8.15
CA GLY A 363 -26.50 -4.33 8.35
C GLY A 363 -25.06 -4.53 7.82
N ARG A 364 -24.36 -3.43 7.48
CA ARG A 364 -22.94 -3.46 7.14
C ARG A 364 -22.15 -3.35 8.42
N TYR A 365 -21.18 -4.25 8.62
CA TYR A 365 -20.22 -4.08 9.71
C TYR A 365 -19.40 -2.83 9.43
N THR A 366 -19.65 -1.78 10.20
CA THR A 366 -18.81 -0.59 10.14
C THR A 366 -17.42 -0.99 10.59
N ARG A 367 -16.40 -0.49 9.89
CA ARG A 367 -14.98 -0.71 10.18
C ARG A 367 -14.51 -0.07 11.50
N ASN A 368 -15.32 -0.12 12.54
CA ASN A 368 -14.88 0.16 13.92
C ASN A 368 -14.09 -1.04 14.45
N ASN A 369 -13.16 -1.48 13.63
CA ASN A 369 -12.36 -2.65 13.87
C ASN A 369 -11.19 -2.29 14.78
N HIS A 370 -11.25 -2.71 16.05
CA HIS A 370 -10.18 -2.46 17.00
C HIS A 370 -8.85 -3.15 16.62
N PHE A 371 -8.88 -4.14 15.73
CA PHE A 371 -7.67 -4.69 15.13
C PHE A 371 -6.95 -3.66 14.27
N GLU A 372 -7.67 -2.80 13.54
CA GLU A 372 -7.06 -1.68 12.81
C GLU A 372 -6.40 -0.69 13.77
N GLY A 373 -7.02 -0.42 14.92
CA GLY A 373 -6.42 0.43 15.95
C GLY A 373 -5.16 -0.18 16.57
N LEU A 374 -5.17 -1.49 16.83
CA LEU A 374 -4.02 -2.22 17.32
C LEU A 374 -2.88 -2.20 16.29
N SER A 375 -3.19 -2.51 15.04
CA SER A 375 -2.23 -2.48 13.91
C SER A 375 -1.65 -1.09 13.70
N PHE A 376 -2.49 -0.06 13.77
CA PHE A 376 -2.08 1.33 13.63
C PHE A 376 -1.11 1.76 14.74
N ALA A 377 -1.42 1.44 16.00
CA ALA A 377 -0.55 1.78 17.13
C ALA A 377 0.80 1.06 17.04
N LEU A 378 0.79 -0.24 16.72
CA LEU A 378 1.99 -1.05 16.58
C LEU A 378 2.82 -0.62 15.36
N LYS A 379 2.20 -0.27 14.22
CA LYS A 379 2.89 0.27 13.04
C LYS A 379 3.67 1.52 13.39
N ASN A 380 3.01 2.50 14.02
CA ASN A 380 3.66 3.76 14.37
C ASN A 380 4.78 3.57 15.40
N ALA A 381 4.58 2.68 16.36
CA ALA A 381 5.62 2.33 17.33
C ALA A 381 6.82 1.62 16.66
N ALA A 382 6.57 0.68 15.75
CA ALA A 382 7.61 0.01 14.97
C ALA A 382 8.44 1.04 14.19
N GLN A 383 7.79 1.97 13.49
CA GLN A 383 8.46 3.04 12.77
C GLN A 383 9.32 3.92 13.69
N MET A 384 8.86 4.22 14.91
CA MET A 384 9.66 4.96 15.89
C MET A 384 10.89 4.19 16.36
N VAL A 385 10.73 2.91 16.61
CA VAL A 385 11.80 2.05 17.17
C VAL A 385 12.83 1.70 16.10
N THR A 386 12.39 1.44 14.86
CA THR A 386 13.27 1.09 13.74
C THR A 386 13.69 2.30 12.92
N MET A 387 13.12 3.49 13.17
CA MET A 387 13.42 4.75 12.50
C MET A 387 13.21 4.70 10.98
N THR A 388 12.17 3.99 10.57
CA THR A 388 11.77 3.83 9.17
C THR A 388 10.75 4.87 8.75
N GLU A 389 10.69 5.14 7.45
CA GLU A 389 9.66 6.00 6.87
C GLU A 389 8.28 5.29 6.87
N GLN A 390 7.22 6.07 6.71
CA GLN A 390 5.85 5.57 6.77
C GLN A 390 5.55 4.53 5.68
N GLU A 391 6.29 4.58 4.58
CA GLU A 391 6.10 3.71 3.42
C GLU A 391 7.00 2.47 3.41
N ASP A 392 7.98 2.38 4.33
CA ASP A 392 8.92 1.25 4.36
C ASP A 392 8.29 -0.02 4.93
N ILE A 393 7.42 0.12 5.94
CA ILE A 393 6.80 -1.01 6.64
C ILE A 393 5.30 -1.02 6.41
N GLY A 394 4.79 -2.16 6.00
CA GLY A 394 3.36 -2.47 6.01
C GLY A 394 2.96 -3.19 7.30
N VAL A 395 1.73 -2.97 7.75
CA VAL A 395 1.14 -3.74 8.85
C VAL A 395 -0.28 -4.12 8.47
N THR A 396 -0.62 -5.39 8.62
CA THR A 396 -1.97 -5.91 8.41
C THR A 396 -2.27 -7.07 9.34
N THR A 397 -3.51 -7.51 9.41
CA THR A 397 -3.92 -8.69 10.18
C THR A 397 -4.43 -9.77 9.23
N SER A 398 -4.30 -11.04 9.63
CA SER A 398 -4.83 -12.18 8.87
C SER A 398 -6.36 -12.29 8.86
N LEU A 399 -7.05 -11.26 9.30
CA LEU A 399 -8.51 -11.24 9.35
C LEU A 399 -9.10 -11.03 7.97
N ASP A 400 -9.48 -12.12 7.32
CA ASP A 400 -10.45 -12.05 6.26
C ASP A 400 -11.83 -11.64 6.85
N ALA A 401 -12.59 -10.82 6.13
CA ALA A 401 -13.93 -10.41 6.54
C ALA A 401 -14.87 -11.62 6.78
N MET A 402 -14.61 -12.76 6.15
CA MET A 402 -15.34 -14.01 6.36
C MET A 402 -14.93 -14.73 7.66
N GLU A 403 -13.68 -14.69 8.05
CA GLU A 403 -13.16 -15.31 9.27
C GLU A 403 -13.64 -14.60 10.54
N LEU A 404 -14.03 -13.33 10.43
CA LEU A 404 -14.69 -12.60 11.53
C LEU A 404 -16.00 -13.25 11.99
N MET A 405 -16.59 -14.13 11.18
CA MET A 405 -17.91 -14.70 11.39
C MET A 405 -17.92 -16.11 11.99
N GLU A 406 -16.82 -16.82 11.95
CA GLU A 406 -16.76 -18.13 12.60
C GLU A 406 -16.47 -17.99 14.10
N PRO A 407 -17.25 -18.69 14.97
CA PRO A 407 -17.04 -18.65 16.43
C PRO A 407 -15.91 -19.54 16.90
N GLN A 408 -15.21 -20.19 15.99
CA GLN A 408 -14.05 -20.98 16.36
C GLN A 408 -12.95 -20.04 16.85
N GLU A 409 -12.12 -20.52 17.76
CA GLU A 409 -10.92 -19.87 18.28
C GLU A 409 -9.88 -19.78 17.15
N GLN A 410 -10.22 -18.99 16.10
CA GLN A 410 -9.28 -18.76 15.01
C GLN A 410 -8.16 -17.88 15.52
N GLU A 411 -6.99 -18.43 15.39
CA GLU A 411 -5.74 -17.73 15.63
C GLU A 411 -5.67 -16.55 14.62
N THR A 412 -5.40 -15.38 15.12
CA THR A 412 -5.28 -14.17 14.31
C THR A 412 -3.88 -13.65 14.46
N ASP A 413 -3.17 -13.54 13.35
CA ASP A 413 -1.82 -13.01 13.31
C ASP A 413 -1.83 -11.55 12.83
N LEU A 414 -0.94 -10.75 13.40
CA LEU A 414 -0.64 -9.41 12.96
C LEU A 414 0.74 -9.42 12.32
N TYR A 415 0.81 -9.00 11.06
CA TYR A 415 1.99 -8.99 10.23
C TYR A 415 2.61 -7.61 10.16
N PHE A 416 3.95 -7.55 10.34
CA PHE A 416 4.80 -6.45 9.90
C PHE A 416 5.58 -6.97 8.70
N TYR A 417 5.61 -6.24 7.60
CA TYR A 417 6.31 -6.68 6.41
C TYR A 417 7.01 -5.52 5.71
N ASP A 418 8.14 -5.81 5.09
CA ASP A 418 8.88 -4.85 4.30
C ASP A 418 8.13 -4.61 2.99
N ARG A 419 7.97 -3.36 2.59
CA ARG A 419 7.23 -3.00 1.36
C ARG A 419 8.11 -3.00 0.11
N TYR A 420 9.21 -3.71 0.19
CA TYR A 420 10.21 -3.88 -0.86
C TYR A 420 10.34 -5.36 -1.22
N VAL A 421 10.58 -5.62 -2.51
CA VAL A 421 10.85 -6.98 -3.00
C VAL A 421 12.11 -7.52 -2.33
N GLY A 422 12.05 -8.72 -1.77
CA GLY A 422 13.16 -9.36 -1.07
C GLY A 422 13.42 -8.87 0.36
N GLY A 423 12.70 -7.83 0.82
CA GLY A 423 12.92 -7.24 2.15
C GLY A 423 14.10 -6.27 2.22
N LEU A 424 14.21 -5.51 3.30
CA LEU A 424 15.35 -4.63 3.63
C LEU A 424 15.82 -4.81 5.08
N GLY A 425 15.40 -5.88 5.74
CA GLY A 425 15.76 -6.22 7.12
C GLY A 425 14.99 -5.45 8.19
N PHE A 426 14.02 -4.61 7.83
CA PHE A 426 13.21 -3.89 8.82
C PHE A 426 12.36 -4.83 9.65
N SER A 427 11.73 -5.80 9.00
CA SER A 427 10.88 -6.79 9.65
C SER A 427 11.68 -7.71 10.58
N GLU A 428 12.90 -8.11 10.19
CA GLU A 428 13.80 -8.86 11.05
C GLU A 428 14.20 -8.06 12.29
N LYS A 429 14.48 -6.75 12.09
CA LYS A 429 14.78 -5.86 13.20
C LYS A 429 13.59 -5.68 14.13
N ILE A 430 12.35 -5.66 13.61
CA ILE A 430 11.13 -5.64 14.43
C ILE A 430 11.02 -6.92 15.25
N TYR A 431 11.33 -8.10 14.67
CA TYR A 431 11.34 -9.36 15.40
C TYR A 431 12.26 -9.31 16.64
N ASP A 432 13.44 -8.71 16.50
CA ASP A 432 14.38 -8.56 17.61
C ASP A 432 13.91 -7.53 18.64
N LEU A 433 13.29 -6.45 18.18
CA LEU A 433 12.90 -5.29 18.99
C LEU A 433 11.42 -5.28 19.40
N ILE A 434 10.68 -6.38 19.23
CA ILE A 434 9.25 -6.43 19.54
C ILE A 434 8.89 -5.96 20.96
N PRO A 435 9.70 -6.22 22.02
CA PRO A 435 9.41 -5.70 23.35
C PRO A 435 9.38 -4.17 23.38
N GLN A 436 10.35 -3.53 22.71
CA GLN A 436 10.43 -2.06 22.61
C GLN A 436 9.27 -1.50 21.79
N VAL A 437 8.91 -2.17 20.68
CA VAL A 437 7.79 -1.78 19.83
C VAL A 437 6.47 -1.80 20.60
N VAL A 438 6.18 -2.87 21.32
CA VAL A 438 4.93 -2.98 22.09
C VAL A 438 4.92 -1.99 23.27
N GLN A 439 6.03 -1.83 23.96
CA GLN A 439 6.14 -0.83 25.04
C GLN A 439 5.92 0.59 24.51
N GLN A 440 6.53 0.93 23.38
CA GLN A 440 6.34 2.23 22.73
C GLN A 440 4.88 2.46 22.32
N ALA A 441 4.22 1.45 21.75
CA ALA A 441 2.80 1.53 21.41
C ALA A 441 1.92 1.79 22.64
N ILE A 442 2.18 1.10 23.75
CA ILE A 442 1.48 1.30 25.03
C ILE A 442 1.68 2.74 25.53
N GLN A 443 2.91 3.26 25.47
CA GLN A 443 3.21 4.63 25.89
C GLN A 443 2.51 5.66 25.01
N MET A 444 2.54 5.50 23.69
CA MET A 444 1.90 6.41 22.74
C MET A 444 0.38 6.46 22.93
N VAL A 445 -0.25 5.32 23.01
CA VAL A 445 -1.72 5.26 23.20
C VAL A 445 -2.08 5.72 24.61
N GLY A 446 -1.38 5.26 25.64
CA GLY A 446 -1.63 5.61 27.04
C GLY A 446 -1.41 7.09 27.34
N GLY A 447 -0.33 7.68 26.82
CA GLY A 447 0.07 9.08 27.01
C GLY A 447 -0.76 10.09 26.21
N CYS A 448 -1.52 9.67 25.21
CA CYS A 448 -2.35 10.59 24.43
C CYS A 448 -3.39 11.30 25.30
N ARG A 449 -3.55 12.61 25.13
CA ARG A 449 -4.46 13.44 25.92
C ARG A 449 -5.95 13.34 25.53
N CYS A 450 -6.27 12.63 24.44
CA CYS A 450 -7.67 12.43 24.06
C CYS A 450 -8.42 11.55 25.08
N ALA A 451 -9.73 11.77 25.22
CA ALA A 451 -10.55 11.03 26.18
C ALA A 451 -10.85 9.61 25.70
N ASP A 452 -11.37 9.48 24.48
CA ASP A 452 -11.98 8.23 23.99
C ASP A 452 -11.18 7.53 22.90
N GLY A 453 -10.43 8.28 22.10
CA GLY A 453 -9.66 7.85 20.95
C GLY A 453 -9.52 8.97 19.93
N CYS A 454 -8.48 8.93 19.11
CA CYS A 454 -8.28 9.94 18.07
C CYS A 454 -7.41 9.39 16.94
N ALA A 455 -7.38 10.12 15.83
CA ALA A 455 -6.57 9.77 14.66
C ALA A 455 -5.07 9.60 14.99
N ALA A 456 -4.58 10.26 16.04
CA ALA A 456 -3.17 10.18 16.45
C ALA A 456 -2.83 8.92 17.26
N CYS A 457 -3.69 8.45 18.15
CA CYS A 457 -3.32 7.32 19.02
C CYS A 457 -3.84 5.96 18.52
N VAL A 458 -5.03 5.94 17.92
CA VAL A 458 -5.68 4.69 17.46
C VAL A 458 -6.11 4.72 15.99
N GLY A 459 -5.81 5.81 15.26
CA GLY A 459 -6.07 5.93 13.83
C GLY A 459 -7.47 6.43 13.45
N ASP A 460 -8.45 6.29 14.32
CA ASP A 460 -9.84 6.72 14.08
C ASP A 460 -10.52 7.19 15.36
N TYR A 461 -11.33 8.24 15.27
CA TYR A 461 -12.12 8.78 16.40
C TYR A 461 -13.25 7.86 16.86
N ARG A 462 -13.59 6.87 16.07
CA ARG A 462 -14.64 5.89 16.37
C ARG A 462 -14.15 4.70 17.20
N LEU A 463 -12.82 4.53 17.32
CA LEU A 463 -12.21 3.43 18.06
C LEU A 463 -12.04 3.82 19.53
N ASP A 464 -12.42 2.90 20.42
CA ASP A 464 -12.23 3.10 21.86
C ASP A 464 -10.75 2.87 22.22
N LYS A 465 -10.11 3.97 22.63
CA LYS A 465 -8.72 4.00 23.09
C LYS A 465 -8.44 3.00 24.20
N LYS A 466 -9.39 2.85 25.16
CA LYS A 466 -9.22 1.94 26.30
C LYS A 466 -9.12 0.49 25.83
N MET A 467 -9.91 0.14 24.82
CA MET A 467 -9.89 -1.20 24.23
C MET A 467 -8.62 -1.46 23.45
N VAL A 468 -8.12 -0.49 22.66
CA VAL A 468 -6.85 -0.64 21.94
C VAL A 468 -5.69 -0.77 22.93
N LEU A 469 -5.64 0.09 23.96
CA LEU A 469 -4.63 0.02 25.01
C LEU A 469 -4.68 -1.32 25.80
N TRP A 470 -5.88 -1.80 26.08
CA TRP A 470 -6.08 -3.11 26.70
C TRP A 470 -5.55 -4.24 25.83
N GLY A 471 -5.81 -4.20 24.51
CA GLY A 471 -5.28 -5.18 23.57
C GLY A 471 -3.75 -5.18 23.52
N LEU A 472 -3.12 -3.99 23.45
CA LEU A 472 -1.67 -3.85 23.50
C LEU A 472 -1.06 -4.44 24.78
N LYS A 473 -1.65 -4.14 25.94
CA LYS A 473 -1.19 -4.68 27.23
C LYS A 473 -1.35 -6.19 27.33
N ASN A 474 -2.42 -6.74 26.75
CA ASN A 474 -2.64 -8.19 26.70
C ASN A 474 -1.65 -8.94 25.81
N LEU A 475 -0.88 -8.29 24.96
CA LEU A 475 0.27 -8.94 24.30
C LEU A 475 1.37 -9.31 25.30
N VAL A 476 1.49 -8.56 26.42
CA VAL A 476 2.53 -8.73 27.44
C VAL A 476 2.00 -9.50 28.64
N ALA A 477 0.90 -9.07 29.24
CA ALA A 477 0.34 -9.65 30.45
C ALA A 477 -1.19 -9.72 30.34
N GLU A 478 -1.78 -10.70 31.05
CA GLU A 478 -3.25 -10.82 31.06
C GLU A 478 -3.86 -9.71 31.91
N GLU A 479 -4.70 -8.90 31.28
CA GLU A 479 -5.47 -7.85 31.95
C GLU A 479 -6.97 -8.09 31.75
N SER A 480 -7.73 -7.76 32.77
CA SER A 480 -9.20 -7.78 32.69
C SER A 480 -9.70 -6.70 31.74
N LEU A 481 -10.86 -6.95 31.11
CA LEU A 481 -11.53 -5.96 30.26
C LEU A 481 -11.73 -4.63 30.99
N PRO A 482 -11.52 -3.50 30.30
CA PRO A 482 -11.78 -2.18 30.87
C PRO A 482 -13.22 -2.05 31.38
N GLU A 483 -13.40 -1.40 32.51
CA GLU A 483 -14.71 -1.19 33.12
C GLU A 483 -15.64 -0.41 32.17
N GLY A 484 -16.86 -0.92 31.99
CA GLY A 484 -17.86 -0.32 31.11
C GLY A 484 -17.74 -0.72 29.64
N SER A 485 -16.81 -1.63 29.28
CA SER A 485 -16.70 -2.15 27.92
C SER A 485 -17.94 -2.91 27.51
N LYS A 486 -18.57 -2.51 26.40
CA LYS A 486 -19.76 -3.16 25.83
C LYS A 486 -19.35 -4.29 24.88
N VAL A 487 -18.65 -5.28 25.38
CA VAL A 487 -18.36 -6.48 24.60
C VAL A 487 -19.62 -7.33 24.57
N VAL A 488 -20.26 -7.40 23.43
CA VAL A 488 -21.37 -8.32 23.22
C VAL A 488 -20.77 -9.70 22.97
N THR A 489 -21.15 -10.67 23.82
CA THR A 489 -20.90 -12.08 23.48
C THR A 489 -21.70 -12.38 22.23
N TRP A 490 -21.03 -12.47 21.11
CA TRP A 490 -21.64 -12.82 19.85
C TRP A 490 -22.15 -14.25 19.96
N ALA A 491 -23.43 -14.41 20.23
CA ALA A 491 -24.12 -15.64 19.88
C ALA A 491 -24.38 -15.53 18.38
N PRO A 492 -23.75 -16.35 17.53
CA PRO A 492 -24.09 -16.32 16.12
C PRO A 492 -25.60 -16.56 16.03
N THR A 493 -26.29 -15.61 15.42
CA THR A 493 -27.69 -15.80 15.04
C THR A 493 -27.74 -17.13 14.28
N VAL A 494 -28.74 -17.94 14.57
CA VAL A 494 -28.94 -19.35 14.23
C VAL A 494 -28.91 -19.70 12.71
N TRP A 495 -28.37 -18.83 11.87
CA TRP A 495 -28.16 -19.04 10.44
C TRP A 495 -26.97 -19.98 10.12
N ARG A 496 -26.43 -20.63 11.14
CA ARG A 496 -25.44 -21.67 11.01
C ARG A 496 -26.08 -22.94 10.51
N GLN A 497 -25.47 -23.46 9.49
CA GLN A 497 -25.68 -24.75 8.88
C GLN A 497 -26.92 -24.86 7.98
N LYS A 498 -26.69 -24.65 6.67
CA LYS A 498 -27.56 -25.20 5.61
C LYS A 498 -29.05 -24.91 5.85
N ALA A 499 -29.36 -23.65 6.13
CA ALA A 499 -30.73 -23.18 6.34
C ALA A 499 -31.55 -23.23 5.05
N PHE A 500 -30.85 -23.33 3.91
CA PHE A 500 -31.45 -23.37 2.59
C PHE A 500 -31.06 -24.67 1.88
N THR A 501 -31.90 -25.13 0.97
CA THR A 501 -31.61 -26.21 0.02
C THR A 501 -31.68 -25.66 -1.39
N LEU A 502 -31.06 -26.32 -2.37
CA LEU A 502 -31.17 -25.90 -3.78
C LEU A 502 -32.62 -25.76 -4.24
N GLU A 503 -33.52 -26.62 -3.73
CA GLU A 503 -34.92 -26.63 -4.06
C GLU A 503 -35.68 -25.41 -3.56
N ASN A 504 -35.37 -24.92 -2.34
CA ASN A 504 -36.06 -23.79 -1.75
C ASN A 504 -35.31 -22.45 -1.90
N LEU A 505 -34.08 -22.47 -2.43
CA LEU A 505 -33.24 -21.27 -2.54
C LEU A 505 -33.89 -20.20 -3.43
N THR A 506 -34.54 -20.60 -4.52
CA THR A 506 -35.22 -19.64 -5.41
C THR A 506 -36.37 -18.92 -4.72
N GLU A 507 -37.17 -19.63 -3.93
CA GLU A 507 -38.30 -19.07 -3.19
C GLU A 507 -37.82 -18.19 -2.01
N LYS A 508 -36.76 -18.62 -1.35
CA LYS A 508 -36.20 -17.96 -0.17
C LYS A 508 -35.00 -17.04 -0.47
N TRP A 509 -34.83 -16.64 -1.72
CA TRP A 509 -33.67 -15.86 -2.11
C TRP A 509 -33.49 -14.55 -1.34
N GLN A 510 -34.60 -13.85 -1.09
CA GLN A 510 -34.55 -12.61 -0.33
C GLN A 510 -34.14 -12.84 1.13
N GLU A 511 -34.54 -13.95 1.73
CA GLU A 511 -34.13 -14.33 3.08
C GLU A 511 -32.62 -14.67 3.10
N PHE A 512 -32.13 -15.40 2.08
CA PHE A 512 -30.72 -15.69 1.91
C PHE A 512 -29.88 -14.40 1.75
N VAL A 513 -30.29 -13.48 0.85
CA VAL A 513 -29.61 -12.19 0.64
C VAL A 513 -29.59 -11.37 1.92
N GLN A 514 -30.67 -11.37 2.69
CA GLN A 514 -30.76 -10.68 3.95
C GLN A 514 -29.83 -11.30 5.01
N ALA A 515 -29.76 -12.63 5.07
CA ALA A 515 -28.85 -13.35 5.94
C ALA A 515 -27.38 -13.04 5.57
N ALA A 516 -27.02 -13.11 4.29
CA ALA A 516 -25.68 -12.76 3.82
C ALA A 516 -25.30 -11.30 4.14
N LYS A 517 -26.24 -10.35 4.01
CA LYS A 517 -26.03 -8.95 4.41
C LYS A 517 -25.85 -8.79 5.92
N GLN A 518 -26.71 -9.41 6.71
CA GLN A 518 -26.66 -9.33 8.17
C GLN A 518 -25.36 -9.93 8.74
N ASN A 519 -24.86 -10.97 8.07
CA ASN A 519 -23.61 -11.61 8.43
C ASN A 519 -22.37 -10.94 7.82
N GLY A 520 -22.53 -9.84 7.04
CA GLY A 520 -21.42 -9.07 6.47
C GLY A 520 -20.63 -9.80 5.38
N GLU A 521 -21.25 -10.77 4.71
CA GLU A 521 -20.59 -11.53 3.66
C GLU A 521 -20.04 -10.61 2.56
N SER A 522 -18.79 -10.78 2.19
CA SER A 522 -18.10 -9.97 1.16
C SER A 522 -18.79 -10.01 -0.19
N PHE A 523 -19.57 -11.07 -0.47
CA PHE A 523 -20.34 -11.24 -1.70
C PHE A 523 -21.82 -10.82 -1.59
N ALA A 524 -22.23 -10.25 -0.46
CA ALA A 524 -23.62 -9.85 -0.24
C ALA A 524 -24.14 -8.84 -1.28
N ALA A 525 -23.28 -7.93 -1.76
CA ALA A 525 -23.60 -6.98 -2.83
C ALA A 525 -23.86 -7.68 -4.16
N PHE A 526 -23.07 -8.71 -4.48
CA PHE A 526 -23.30 -9.54 -5.66
C PHE A 526 -24.65 -10.25 -5.56
N PHE A 527 -24.91 -10.96 -4.45
CA PHE A 527 -26.18 -11.68 -4.26
C PHE A 527 -27.39 -10.74 -4.31
N ALA A 528 -27.27 -9.51 -3.81
CA ALA A 528 -28.31 -8.48 -3.92
C ALA A 528 -28.54 -8.00 -5.37
N SER A 529 -27.57 -8.16 -6.26
CA SER A 529 -27.67 -7.80 -7.68
C SER A 529 -28.34 -8.88 -8.55
N VAL A 530 -28.53 -10.09 -8.00
CA VAL A 530 -29.15 -11.23 -8.70
C VAL A 530 -30.64 -10.98 -8.86
N GLN A 531 -31.11 -11.02 -10.10
CA GLN A 531 -32.52 -10.82 -10.47
C GLN A 531 -33.30 -12.11 -10.56
N GLN A 532 -32.64 -13.17 -10.99
CA GLN A 532 -33.26 -14.48 -11.19
C GLN A 532 -32.25 -15.58 -10.90
N ILE A 533 -32.76 -16.66 -10.33
CA ILE A 533 -32.02 -17.89 -10.05
C ILE A 533 -32.72 -19.04 -10.77
N GLN A 534 -31.95 -19.91 -11.39
CA GLN A 534 -32.40 -21.12 -12.02
C GLN A 534 -31.45 -22.27 -11.71
N THR A 535 -31.99 -23.44 -11.47
CA THR A 535 -31.20 -24.66 -11.24
C THR A 535 -31.47 -25.64 -12.38
N GLU A 536 -30.42 -26.04 -13.08
CA GLU A 536 -30.46 -27.07 -14.13
C GLU A 536 -29.48 -28.18 -13.79
N GLY A 537 -29.99 -29.33 -13.39
CA GLY A 537 -29.16 -30.43 -12.91
C GLY A 537 -28.31 -30.04 -11.70
N THR A 538 -26.97 -30.04 -11.87
CA THR A 538 -26.00 -29.60 -10.83
C THR A 538 -25.50 -28.19 -11.04
N THR A 539 -26.10 -27.42 -11.95
CA THR A 539 -25.65 -26.03 -12.20
C THR A 539 -26.67 -25.02 -11.70
N LEU A 540 -26.19 -24.08 -10.93
CA LEU A 540 -26.94 -22.95 -10.38
C LEU A 540 -26.65 -21.71 -11.23
N TYR A 541 -27.66 -21.18 -11.89
CA TYR A 541 -27.58 -20.02 -12.76
C TYR A 541 -28.04 -18.76 -12.01
N PHE A 542 -27.19 -17.74 -11.98
CA PHE A 542 -27.53 -16.42 -11.48
C PHE A 542 -27.65 -15.44 -12.64
N THR A 543 -28.81 -14.85 -12.84
CA THR A 543 -29.01 -13.74 -13.76
C THR A 543 -28.84 -12.43 -13.02
N VAL A 544 -27.81 -11.63 -13.37
CA VAL A 544 -27.49 -10.35 -12.74
C VAL A 544 -27.87 -9.16 -13.63
N LYS A 545 -28.14 -8.01 -13.01
CA LYS A 545 -28.63 -6.82 -13.69
C LYS A 545 -27.65 -6.23 -14.71
N ASN A 546 -26.35 -6.29 -14.45
CA ASN A 546 -25.36 -5.69 -15.32
C ASN A 546 -24.22 -6.68 -15.68
N ALA A 547 -23.58 -6.43 -16.84
CA ALA A 547 -22.49 -7.26 -17.33
C ALA A 547 -21.26 -7.27 -16.43
N PHE A 548 -21.05 -6.21 -15.62
CA PHE A 548 -19.94 -6.11 -14.68
C PHE A 548 -19.96 -7.27 -13.67
N TYR A 549 -21.10 -7.52 -13.03
CA TYR A 549 -21.20 -8.63 -12.06
C TYR A 549 -21.06 -10.00 -12.71
N ALA A 550 -21.50 -10.15 -13.97
CA ALA A 550 -21.31 -11.38 -14.71
C ALA A 550 -19.83 -11.63 -15.05
N ASP A 551 -19.12 -10.60 -15.51
CA ASP A 551 -17.69 -10.68 -15.84
C ASP A 551 -16.83 -10.85 -14.56
N TRP A 552 -17.16 -10.12 -13.51
CA TRP A 552 -16.50 -10.21 -12.22
C TRP A 552 -16.64 -11.61 -11.59
N ALA A 553 -17.84 -12.18 -11.61
CA ALA A 553 -18.09 -13.51 -11.06
C ALA A 553 -17.44 -14.66 -11.86
N GLN A 554 -17.02 -14.43 -13.10
CA GLN A 554 -16.30 -15.43 -13.91
C GLN A 554 -14.80 -15.52 -13.56
N MET A 555 -14.28 -14.61 -12.74
CA MET A 555 -12.91 -14.72 -12.23
C MET A 555 -12.82 -15.91 -11.27
N PRO A 556 -11.79 -16.77 -11.39
CA PRO A 556 -11.68 -17.99 -10.58
C PRO A 556 -11.79 -17.76 -9.07
N GLU A 557 -11.12 -16.74 -8.55
CA GLU A 557 -11.16 -16.36 -7.15
C GLU A 557 -12.57 -15.97 -6.67
N ASN A 558 -13.32 -15.23 -7.48
CA ASN A 558 -14.68 -14.80 -7.15
C ASN A 558 -15.68 -15.96 -7.26
N LEU A 559 -15.51 -16.85 -8.22
CA LEU A 559 -16.31 -18.08 -8.30
C LEU A 559 -16.11 -18.97 -7.08
N VAL A 560 -14.87 -19.13 -6.62
CA VAL A 560 -14.55 -19.90 -5.41
C VAL A 560 -15.18 -19.24 -4.19
N GLY A 561 -15.05 -17.92 -4.05
CA GLY A 561 -15.66 -17.17 -2.97
C GLY A 561 -17.18 -17.26 -2.95
N LEU A 562 -17.84 -17.07 -4.10
CA LEU A 562 -19.29 -17.26 -4.24
C LEU A 562 -19.72 -18.68 -3.89
N TRP A 563 -18.96 -19.69 -4.33
CA TRP A 563 -19.24 -21.08 -4.03
C TRP A 563 -19.10 -21.39 -2.53
N ASN A 564 -18.08 -20.86 -1.86
CA ASN A 564 -17.87 -21.03 -0.43
C ASN A 564 -19.02 -20.41 0.39
N VAL A 565 -19.45 -19.20 0.05
CA VAL A 565 -20.59 -18.56 0.73
C VAL A 565 -21.86 -19.36 0.50
N LEU A 566 -22.14 -19.77 -0.73
CA LEU A 566 -23.32 -20.59 -1.01
C LEU A 566 -23.31 -21.92 -0.26
N ARG A 567 -22.18 -22.63 -0.27
CA ARG A 567 -22.01 -23.90 0.44
C ARG A 567 -22.21 -23.76 1.95
N TYR A 568 -21.89 -22.61 2.49
CA TYR A 568 -22.08 -22.34 3.92
C TYR A 568 -23.58 -22.27 4.30
N TYR A 569 -24.39 -21.57 3.50
CA TYR A 569 -25.80 -21.35 3.78
C TYR A 569 -26.74 -22.37 3.15
N VAL A 570 -26.32 -22.98 2.05
CA VAL A 570 -27.15 -23.84 1.19
C VAL A 570 -26.65 -25.28 1.22
N GLU A 571 -27.54 -26.21 1.48
CA GLU A 571 -27.26 -27.62 1.32
C GLU A 571 -27.25 -27.95 -0.16
N MET A 572 -26.04 -28.22 -0.71
CA MET A 572 -25.85 -28.51 -2.14
C MET A 572 -24.78 -29.58 -2.35
N PRO A 573 -24.90 -30.38 -3.44
CA PRO A 573 -23.90 -31.39 -3.81
C PRO A 573 -22.51 -30.75 -4.03
N GLU A 574 -21.45 -31.51 -3.77
CA GLU A 574 -20.06 -31.03 -3.96
C GLU A 574 -19.72 -30.71 -5.42
N ASN A 575 -20.42 -31.35 -6.37
CA ASN A 575 -20.25 -31.12 -7.79
C ASN A 575 -21.14 -29.99 -8.35
N THR A 576 -21.78 -29.20 -7.49
CA THR A 576 -22.60 -28.06 -7.91
C THR A 576 -21.73 -27.04 -8.63
N LYS A 577 -22.14 -26.59 -9.80
CA LYS A 577 -21.48 -25.53 -10.57
C LYS A 577 -22.27 -24.24 -10.48
N ILE A 578 -21.55 -23.13 -10.53
CA ILE A 578 -22.14 -21.78 -10.55
C ILE A 578 -21.91 -21.20 -11.94
N ALA A 579 -22.96 -20.66 -12.54
CA ALA A 579 -22.89 -19.90 -13.78
C ALA A 579 -23.57 -18.54 -13.58
N VAL A 580 -22.90 -17.45 -13.97
CA VAL A 580 -23.44 -16.10 -13.85
C VAL A 580 -23.65 -15.51 -15.25
N VAL A 581 -24.85 -15.03 -15.53
CA VAL A 581 -25.25 -14.44 -16.82
C VAL A 581 -25.84 -13.05 -16.61
N SER A 582 -25.59 -12.13 -17.56
CA SER A 582 -26.19 -10.79 -17.53
C SER A 582 -27.55 -10.76 -18.21
N ALA A 583 -28.54 -10.08 -17.59
CA ALA A 583 -29.86 -9.87 -18.19
C ALA A 583 -29.82 -9.04 -19.49
N GLN A 584 -28.74 -8.29 -19.75
CA GLN A 584 -28.57 -7.47 -20.96
C GLN A 584 -28.07 -8.26 -22.19
N ASN A 585 -27.76 -9.53 -22.06
CA ASN A 585 -27.11 -10.35 -23.11
C ASN A 585 -28.00 -10.83 -24.23
N GLY A 586 -29.15 -10.23 -24.48
CA GLY A 586 -29.87 -10.44 -25.76
C GLY A 586 -29.12 -9.93 -27.01
N GLN A 587 -28.13 -9.01 -26.84
CA GLN A 587 -27.30 -8.46 -27.93
C GLN A 587 -25.82 -8.86 -27.88
N ASP A 588 -25.33 -9.46 -26.80
CA ASP A 588 -23.89 -9.73 -26.59
C ASP A 588 -23.44 -11.14 -27.08
N SER A 589 -24.31 -11.94 -27.64
CA SER A 589 -23.94 -13.26 -28.18
C SER A 589 -22.84 -13.22 -29.26
N VAL A 590 -22.72 -12.10 -29.97
CA VAL A 590 -21.70 -11.86 -31.00
C VAL A 590 -20.30 -11.63 -30.41
N ILE A 591 -20.22 -10.98 -29.24
CA ILE A 591 -18.95 -10.74 -28.55
C ILE A 591 -18.42 -12.02 -27.88
N GLN A 592 -19.32 -12.81 -27.29
CA GLN A 592 -18.94 -14.12 -26.74
C GLN A 592 -18.50 -15.10 -27.81
N GLN A 593 -19.18 -15.13 -28.96
CA GLN A 593 -18.76 -15.94 -30.11
C GLN A 593 -17.38 -15.51 -30.66
N LYS A 594 -17.11 -14.20 -30.71
CA LYS A 594 -15.78 -13.66 -31.08
C LYS A 594 -14.69 -13.98 -30.03
N ARG A 595 -15.02 -13.95 -28.74
CA ARG A 595 -14.06 -14.33 -27.65
C ARG A 595 -13.78 -15.83 -27.69
N LYS A 596 -14.80 -16.67 -27.85
CA LYS A 596 -14.65 -18.13 -27.98
C LYS A 596 -13.84 -18.53 -29.22
N ALA A 597 -14.11 -17.88 -30.35
CA ALA A 597 -13.33 -18.08 -31.59
C ALA A 597 -11.86 -17.61 -31.44
N LYS A 598 -11.61 -16.55 -30.64
CA LYS A 598 -10.24 -16.06 -30.35
C LYS A 598 -9.50 -17.01 -29.41
N GLN A 599 -10.16 -17.56 -28.39
CA GLN A 599 -9.58 -18.57 -27.49
C GLN A 599 -9.28 -19.89 -28.22
N GLU A 600 -10.18 -20.36 -29.06
CA GLU A 600 -9.96 -21.56 -29.90
C GLU A 600 -8.82 -21.35 -30.90
N LYS A 601 -8.68 -20.12 -31.43
CA LYS A 601 -7.57 -19.78 -32.34
C LYS A 601 -6.22 -19.70 -31.60
N MET A 602 -6.22 -19.23 -30.33
CA MET A 602 -5.02 -19.26 -29.48
C MET A 602 -4.66 -20.70 -29.07
N ALA A 603 -5.63 -21.53 -28.69
CA ALA A 603 -5.38 -22.93 -28.36
C ALA A 603 -4.78 -23.71 -29.55
N ARG A 604 -5.33 -23.53 -30.75
CA ARG A 604 -4.77 -24.15 -31.99
C ARG A 604 -3.39 -23.60 -32.35
N ARG A 605 -3.03 -22.39 -31.91
CA ARG A 605 -1.70 -21.81 -32.13
C ARG A 605 -0.69 -22.41 -31.14
N TYR A 606 -1.11 -22.70 -29.91
CA TYR A 606 -0.31 -23.42 -28.91
C TYR A 606 -0.03 -24.85 -29.30
N GLU A 607 -1.06 -25.59 -29.78
CA GLU A 607 -0.88 -26.95 -30.27
C GLU A 607 0.04 -27.04 -31.51
N ARG A 608 0.05 -26.02 -32.38
CA ARG A 608 0.99 -25.96 -33.53
C ARG A 608 2.43 -25.65 -33.13
N THR A 609 2.67 -24.94 -32.04
CA THR A 609 4.00 -24.69 -31.52
C THR A 609 4.61 -25.92 -30.86
N GLU A 610 3.81 -26.72 -30.16
CA GLU A 610 4.28 -27.99 -29.56
C GLU A 610 4.56 -29.07 -30.62
N THR A 611 3.83 -29.08 -31.77
CA THR A 611 4.10 -30.02 -32.86
C THR A 611 5.26 -29.63 -33.77
N SER A 612 5.69 -28.34 -33.75
CA SER A 612 6.89 -27.90 -34.52
C SER A 612 8.19 -28.13 -33.78
N THR A 613 8.18 -28.07 -32.44
CA THR A 613 9.36 -28.38 -31.63
C THR A 613 9.65 -29.87 -31.47
N GLY A 614 8.72 -30.74 -31.83
CA GLY A 614 8.89 -32.20 -31.82
C GLY A 614 9.47 -32.83 -33.10
N ARG A 615 9.71 -32.05 -34.17
CA ARG A 615 10.24 -32.57 -35.44
C ARG A 615 11.72 -32.33 -35.70
N ASP A 616 12.35 -31.41 -34.99
CA ASP A 616 13.79 -31.11 -35.13
C ASP A 616 14.71 -31.91 -34.19
N ALA A 617 14.16 -32.86 -33.43
CA ALA A 617 14.94 -33.74 -32.54
C ALA A 617 15.19 -35.14 -33.13
N LYS A 618 14.94 -35.35 -34.46
CA LYS A 618 15.28 -36.60 -35.18
C LYS A 618 15.77 -36.27 -36.60
N GLN A 619 16.92 -35.68 -36.71
CA GLN A 619 17.85 -35.83 -37.83
C GLN A 619 19.27 -35.62 -37.32
#